data_69e88d63de2afdba1e1dd665688ca19f
#
_entry.id   69e88d63de2afdba1e1dd665688ca19f
#
_cell.length_a   1.000
_cell.length_b   1.000
_cell.length_c   1.000
_cell.angle_alpha   90.00
_cell.angle_beta   90.00
_cell.angle_gamma   90.00
#
_symmetry.space_group_name_H-M   'P 1'
#
loop_
_entity.id
_entity.type
_entity.pdbx_description
1 polymer ?
#
loop_
_entity_poly.entity_id
_entity_poly.type
_entity_poly.pdbx_seq_one_letter_code
_entity_poly.pdbx_strand_id
1 'polypeptide(L)'
;MPQSTTAALPSRDDATAEMITAAGDFYRFGWLHGTSGNLSVRLSPAEVLITASGKSKGSLTPEDFLIVDTQGKPASKKGPRPSAETGVHMAIYKAMPEVGAVYHVHHLHAALCGKRDFKQGHTFVNDVEMIKGLGLWEPEASARIPVVENHHDLDELARAVAAHLNSEDFDLSVPGINLRNHGVYAWGTTPAEARRHIETFGYLFEYSWLSPMHDSESQAVRGFAR
;
A
#
# COMPACT_ATOMS: atom_id res chain seq x y z
N MET A 1 2.74 -13.75 25.73
CA MET A 1 2.38 -12.46 25.14
C MET A 1 3.66 -11.69 24.91
N PRO A 2 4.21 -11.55 23.69
CA PRO A 2 5.33 -10.65 23.47
C PRO A 2 4.82 -9.22 23.72
N GLN A 3 5.56 -8.48 24.54
CA GLN A 3 5.31 -7.08 24.80
C GLN A 3 5.46 -6.33 23.47
N SER A 4 4.40 -5.64 23.03
CA SER A 4 4.44 -4.68 21.95
C SER A 4 5.39 -3.52 22.36
N THR A 5 6.65 -3.63 22.01
CA THR A 5 7.54 -2.48 21.99
C THR A 5 7.11 -1.63 20.81
N THR A 6 6.34 -0.57 21.07
CA THR A 6 6.14 0.49 20.08
C THR A 6 7.51 0.98 19.63
N ALA A 7 7.89 0.65 18.40
CA ALA A 7 9.14 1.16 17.82
C ALA A 7 9.13 2.70 17.89
N ALA A 8 10.25 3.30 18.29
CA ALA A 8 10.36 4.75 18.30
C ALA A 8 10.17 5.29 16.87
N LEU A 9 9.37 6.34 16.73
CA LEU A 9 9.17 6.99 15.44
C LEU A 9 10.52 7.54 14.94
N PRO A 10 10.80 7.46 13.62
CA PRO A 10 12.06 7.90 13.05
C PRO A 10 12.19 9.44 13.08
N SER A 11 13.43 9.93 13.07
CA SER A 11 13.69 11.35 12.79
C SER A 11 13.27 11.68 11.35
N ARG A 12 13.08 12.98 11.07
CA ARG A 12 12.79 13.45 9.72
C ARG A 12 13.88 13.02 8.72
N ASP A 13 15.13 13.14 9.10
CA ASP A 13 16.26 12.84 8.22
C ASP A 13 16.35 11.34 7.93
N ASP A 14 16.16 10.48 8.94
CA ASP A 14 16.13 9.04 8.76
C ASP A 14 14.94 8.61 7.88
N ALA A 15 13.74 9.15 8.14
CA ALA A 15 12.56 8.88 7.33
C ALA A 15 12.74 9.31 5.86
N THR A 16 13.39 10.48 5.65
CA THR A 16 13.69 10.99 4.30
C THR A 16 14.64 10.05 3.57
N ALA A 17 15.74 9.65 4.21
CA ALA A 17 16.75 8.77 3.63
C ALA A 17 16.14 7.39 3.25
N GLU A 18 15.35 6.81 4.14
CA GLU A 18 14.62 5.55 3.90
C GLU A 18 13.68 5.65 2.70
N MET A 19 12.87 6.72 2.63
CA MET A 19 11.95 6.92 1.52
C MET A 19 12.65 7.18 0.19
N ILE A 20 13.77 7.91 0.15
CA ILE A 20 14.57 8.10 -1.05
C ILE A 20 15.11 6.77 -1.55
N THR A 21 15.63 5.95 -0.63
CA THR A 21 16.14 4.61 -0.97
C THR A 21 15.03 3.71 -1.53
N ALA A 22 13.90 3.60 -0.81
CA ALA A 22 12.77 2.78 -1.24
C ALA A 22 12.21 3.25 -2.59
N ALA A 23 12.02 4.56 -2.78
CA ALA A 23 11.53 5.13 -4.03
C ALA A 23 12.46 4.85 -5.21
N GLY A 24 13.79 4.97 -4.99
CA GLY A 24 14.80 4.64 -5.99
C GLY A 24 14.75 3.18 -6.42
N ASP A 25 14.57 2.26 -5.47
CA ASP A 25 14.44 0.82 -5.77
C ASP A 25 13.14 0.52 -6.51
N PHE A 26 12.00 1.03 -6.04
CA PHE A 26 10.71 0.84 -6.73
C PHE A 26 10.71 1.46 -8.14
N TYR A 27 11.40 2.58 -8.34
CA TYR A 27 11.57 3.16 -9.68
C TYR A 27 12.39 2.23 -10.58
N ARG A 28 13.50 1.64 -10.08
CA ARG A 28 14.32 0.67 -10.83
C ARG A 28 13.56 -0.61 -11.14
N PHE A 29 12.64 -1.04 -10.27
CA PHE A 29 11.75 -2.18 -10.53
C PHE A 29 10.65 -1.86 -11.56
N GLY A 30 10.51 -0.61 -12.01
CA GLY A 30 9.48 -0.20 -12.94
C GLY A 30 8.08 -0.07 -12.30
N TRP A 31 8.01 0.22 -11.00
CA TRP A 31 6.74 0.37 -10.28
C TRP A 31 6.33 1.82 -10.05
N LEU A 32 7.22 2.77 -10.37
CA LEU A 32 7.01 4.22 -10.20
C LEU A 32 7.28 4.98 -11.50
N HIS A 33 6.55 4.63 -12.56
CA HIS A 33 6.72 5.26 -13.86
C HIS A 33 6.36 6.75 -13.84
N GLY A 34 7.15 7.57 -14.53
CA GLY A 34 6.94 9.00 -14.61
C GLY A 34 7.02 9.67 -13.25
N THR A 35 5.89 10.24 -12.79
CA THR A 35 5.77 10.86 -11.46
C THR A 35 4.81 10.10 -10.53
N SER A 36 4.42 8.89 -10.93
CA SER A 36 3.44 8.07 -10.21
C SER A 36 3.94 7.59 -8.83
N GLY A 37 2.99 7.14 -8.01
CA GLY A 37 3.23 6.64 -6.67
C GLY A 37 3.62 7.71 -5.66
N ASN A 38 3.57 7.36 -4.40
CA ASN A 38 3.88 8.25 -3.28
C ASN A 38 4.19 7.45 -2.02
N LEU A 39 5.03 8.03 -1.17
CA LEU A 39 5.49 7.42 0.07
C LEU A 39 5.29 8.39 1.23
N SER A 40 4.91 7.87 2.39
CA SER A 40 4.81 8.68 3.60
C SER A 40 5.27 7.92 4.84
N VAL A 41 5.72 8.68 5.85
CA VAL A 41 6.19 8.17 7.14
C VAL A 41 5.65 9.07 8.25
N ARG A 42 5.11 8.48 9.30
CA ARG A 42 4.65 9.17 10.50
C ARG A 42 5.87 9.62 11.31
N LEU A 43 5.98 10.91 11.59
CA LEU A 43 7.04 11.48 12.44
C LEU A 43 6.59 11.69 13.89
N SER A 44 5.29 11.95 14.09
CA SER A 44 4.68 12.12 15.39
C SER A 44 3.18 11.78 15.31
N PRO A 45 2.45 11.74 16.42
CA PRO A 45 0.98 11.58 16.36
C PRO A 45 0.26 12.65 15.54
N ALA A 46 0.89 13.81 15.31
CA ALA A 46 0.32 14.95 14.60
C ALA A 46 0.93 15.23 13.24
N GLU A 47 2.06 14.58 12.88
CA GLU A 47 2.86 14.94 11.71
C GLU A 47 3.22 13.72 10.86
N VAL A 48 3.03 13.84 9.56
CA VAL A 48 3.42 12.85 8.55
C VAL A 48 4.30 13.51 7.52
N LEU A 49 5.46 12.91 7.23
CA LEU A 49 6.32 13.27 6.13
C LEU A 49 5.81 12.55 4.86
N ILE A 50 5.63 13.28 3.76
CA ILE A 50 5.11 12.70 2.51
C ILE A 50 5.85 13.25 1.30
N THR A 51 5.94 12.46 0.24
CA THR A 51 6.49 12.90 -1.06
C THR A 51 5.66 14.01 -1.69
N ALA A 52 6.35 14.98 -2.29
CA ALA A 52 5.70 16.06 -3.05
C ALA A 52 5.10 15.55 -4.37
N SER A 53 4.05 16.22 -4.81
CA SER A 53 3.38 15.99 -6.08
C SER A 53 4.28 16.33 -7.28
N GLY A 54 4.17 15.57 -8.37
CA GLY A 54 4.81 15.86 -9.65
C GLY A 54 6.33 15.60 -9.67
N LYS A 55 6.87 14.86 -8.69
CA LYS A 55 8.30 14.53 -8.63
C LYS A 55 8.57 13.12 -9.14
N SER A 56 9.63 12.95 -9.94
CA SER A 56 10.13 11.64 -10.33
C SER A 56 10.70 10.91 -9.11
N LYS A 57 10.21 9.71 -8.83
CA LYS A 57 10.63 8.93 -7.66
C LYS A 57 12.02 8.32 -7.80
N GLY A 58 12.55 8.26 -9.03
CA GLY A 58 13.91 7.80 -9.30
C GLY A 58 15.00 8.82 -8.98
N SER A 59 14.65 10.07 -8.64
CA SER A 59 15.60 11.16 -8.40
C SER A 59 15.14 12.12 -7.31
N LEU A 60 14.52 11.59 -6.25
CA LEU A 60 14.09 12.40 -5.11
C LEU A 60 15.29 12.94 -4.33
N THR A 61 15.11 14.17 -3.84
CA THR A 61 16.03 14.84 -2.90
C THR A 61 15.27 15.17 -1.61
N PRO A 62 15.94 15.54 -0.51
CA PRO A 62 15.26 15.91 0.74
C PRO A 62 14.23 17.04 0.59
N GLU A 63 14.41 17.93 -0.39
CA GLU A 63 13.51 19.06 -0.68
C GLU A 63 12.19 18.60 -1.34
N ASP A 64 12.13 17.34 -1.82
CA ASP A 64 10.95 16.75 -2.44
C ASP A 64 10.00 16.10 -1.42
N PHE A 65 10.21 16.37 -0.14
CA PHE A 65 9.36 15.92 0.95
C PHE A 65 8.84 17.10 1.77
N LEU A 66 7.63 16.95 2.29
CA LEU A 66 7.02 17.95 3.15
C LEU A 66 6.25 17.30 4.30
N ILE A 67 6.08 18.05 5.37
CA ILE A 67 5.26 17.63 6.52
C ILE A 67 3.81 18.08 6.29
N VAL A 68 2.89 17.15 6.53
CA VAL A 68 1.45 17.40 6.59
C VAL A 68 0.91 17.04 7.97
N ASP A 69 -0.20 17.67 8.35
CA ASP A 69 -0.96 17.31 9.55
C ASP A 69 -1.84 16.05 9.33
N THR A 70 -2.57 15.63 10.35
CA THR A 70 -3.48 14.47 10.30
C THR A 70 -4.67 14.64 9.34
N GLN A 71 -4.85 15.84 8.79
CA GLN A 71 -5.86 16.14 7.77
C GLN A 71 -5.22 16.22 6.35
N GLY A 72 -3.92 15.96 6.24
CA GLY A 72 -3.17 16.07 4.99
C GLY A 72 -2.85 17.51 4.57
N LYS A 73 -3.02 18.49 5.45
CA LYS A 73 -2.70 19.88 5.16
C LYS A 73 -1.22 20.15 5.38
N PRO A 74 -0.52 20.80 4.43
CA PRO A 74 0.89 21.09 4.59
C PRO A 74 1.14 22.06 5.76
N ALA A 75 2.18 21.78 6.54
CA ALA A 75 2.61 22.61 7.65
C ALA A 75 3.01 24.03 7.20
N SER A 76 3.41 24.21 5.94
CA SER A 76 3.74 25.49 5.33
C SER A 76 2.96 25.69 4.02
N LYS A 77 2.44 26.89 3.84
CA LYS A 77 1.82 27.32 2.55
C LYS A 77 2.86 27.63 1.46
N LYS A 78 4.13 27.78 1.85
CA LYS A 78 5.25 28.02 0.93
C LYS A 78 6.00 26.71 0.74
N GLY A 79 6.25 26.33 -0.50
CA GLY A 79 7.01 25.12 -0.84
C GLY A 79 6.23 24.15 -1.74
N PRO A 80 6.68 22.90 -1.84
CA PRO A 80 6.05 21.91 -2.68
C PRO A 80 4.63 21.56 -2.17
N ARG A 81 3.77 21.14 -3.09
CA ARG A 81 2.43 20.63 -2.73
C ARG A 81 2.55 19.14 -2.37
N PRO A 82 1.77 18.65 -1.40
CA PRO A 82 1.71 17.23 -1.09
C PRO A 82 1.18 16.42 -2.28
N SER A 83 1.45 15.13 -2.28
CA SER A 83 0.84 14.21 -3.25
C SER A 83 -0.66 14.42 -3.31
N ALA A 84 -1.22 14.34 -4.51
CA ALA A 84 -2.67 14.44 -4.70
C ALA A 84 -3.45 13.35 -3.92
N GLU A 85 -2.81 12.18 -3.70
CA GLU A 85 -3.38 11.04 -2.98
C GLU A 85 -3.09 11.05 -1.46
N THR A 86 -2.65 12.17 -0.91
CA THR A 86 -2.40 12.33 0.54
C THR A 86 -3.62 11.92 1.38
N GLY A 87 -4.84 12.18 0.89
CA GLY A 87 -6.08 11.78 1.58
C GLY A 87 -6.18 10.29 1.85
N VAL A 88 -5.70 9.44 0.92
CA VAL A 88 -5.66 7.97 1.11
C VAL A 88 -4.69 7.58 2.23
N HIS A 89 -3.49 8.18 2.26
CA HIS A 89 -2.55 7.96 3.35
C HIS A 89 -3.15 8.35 4.71
N MET A 90 -3.81 9.50 4.78
CA MET A 90 -4.46 9.96 6.02
C MET A 90 -5.58 9.02 6.46
N ALA A 91 -6.36 8.47 5.52
CA ALA A 91 -7.38 7.47 5.81
C ALA A 91 -6.78 6.20 6.46
N ILE A 92 -5.66 5.71 5.93
CA ILE A 92 -4.93 4.55 6.46
C ILE A 92 -4.39 4.86 7.87
N TYR A 93 -3.68 5.98 8.05
CA TYR A 93 -3.15 6.37 9.37
C TYR A 93 -4.23 6.59 10.42
N LYS A 94 -5.41 7.06 10.02
CA LYS A 94 -6.54 7.27 10.91
C LYS A 94 -7.19 5.96 11.34
N ALA A 95 -7.34 5.02 10.41
CA ALA A 95 -7.94 3.70 10.68
C ALA A 95 -7.01 2.83 11.54
N MET A 96 -5.68 2.98 11.37
CA MET A 96 -4.67 2.15 12.01
C MET A 96 -3.58 3.02 12.66
N PRO A 97 -3.77 3.42 13.94
CA PRO A 97 -2.84 4.31 14.66
C PRO A 97 -1.41 3.74 14.81
N GLU A 98 -1.24 2.42 14.78
CA GLU A 98 0.05 1.73 14.86
C GLU A 98 0.88 1.83 13.58
N VAL A 99 0.26 2.18 12.45
CA VAL A 99 0.98 2.32 11.17
C VAL A 99 1.95 3.49 11.22
N GLY A 100 3.23 3.19 10.97
CA GLY A 100 4.31 4.18 10.92
C GLY A 100 4.68 4.62 9.50
N ALA A 101 4.40 3.80 8.48
CA ALA A 101 4.68 4.15 7.07
C ALA A 101 3.63 3.59 6.13
N VAL A 102 3.33 4.35 5.05
CA VAL A 102 2.42 3.95 3.98
C VAL A 102 3.08 4.24 2.63
N TYR A 103 3.22 3.22 1.80
CA TYR A 103 3.82 3.31 0.46
C TYR A 103 2.81 2.90 -0.60
N HIS A 104 2.82 3.63 -1.70
CA HIS A 104 1.95 3.39 -2.85
C HIS A 104 2.77 3.32 -4.14
N VAL A 105 2.56 2.25 -4.91
CA VAL A 105 3.21 2.02 -6.19
C VAL A 105 2.20 1.60 -7.27
N HIS A 106 2.53 1.92 -8.52
CA HIS A 106 1.75 1.54 -9.71
C HIS A 106 2.34 0.27 -10.35
N HIS A 107 2.33 -0.83 -9.60
CA HIS A 107 2.79 -2.12 -10.10
C HIS A 107 1.84 -2.65 -11.18
N LEU A 108 2.37 -2.99 -12.38
CA LEU A 108 1.54 -3.41 -13.52
C LEU A 108 0.64 -4.62 -13.20
N HIS A 109 1.21 -5.68 -12.59
CA HIS A 109 0.44 -6.87 -12.24
C HIS A 109 -0.59 -6.61 -11.14
N ALA A 110 -0.33 -5.66 -10.22
CA ALA A 110 -1.34 -5.23 -9.25
C ALA A 110 -2.55 -4.60 -9.95
N ALA A 111 -2.31 -3.71 -10.92
CA ALA A 111 -3.39 -3.08 -11.71
C ALA A 111 -4.19 -4.13 -12.50
N LEU A 112 -3.50 -5.11 -13.12
CA LEU A 112 -4.12 -6.19 -13.88
C LEU A 112 -4.95 -7.13 -12.98
N CYS A 113 -4.39 -7.57 -11.84
CA CYS A 113 -5.10 -8.36 -10.84
C CYS A 113 -6.30 -7.59 -10.29
N GLY A 114 -6.13 -6.30 -9.95
CA GLY A 114 -7.22 -5.45 -9.49
C GLY A 114 -8.37 -5.32 -10.50
N LYS A 115 -8.07 -5.33 -11.81
CA LYS A 115 -9.09 -5.38 -12.87
C LYS A 115 -9.78 -6.75 -12.94
N ARG A 116 -9.01 -7.83 -12.91
CA ARG A 116 -9.51 -9.22 -13.02
C ARG A 116 -10.42 -9.56 -11.83
N ASP A 117 -9.95 -9.23 -10.63
CA ASP A 117 -10.49 -9.73 -9.37
C ASP A 117 -11.49 -8.78 -8.69
N PHE A 118 -11.77 -7.64 -9.31
CA PHE A 118 -12.64 -6.60 -8.73
C PHE A 118 -14.01 -7.12 -8.29
N LYS A 119 -14.65 -7.98 -9.12
CA LYS A 119 -16.00 -8.48 -8.82
C LYS A 119 -16.05 -9.39 -7.59
N GLN A 120 -14.95 -10.08 -7.27
CA GLN A 120 -14.85 -10.92 -6.07
C GLN A 120 -14.33 -10.15 -4.86
N GLY A 121 -13.89 -8.90 -5.04
CA GLY A 121 -13.46 -8.00 -3.97
C GLY A 121 -12.03 -8.21 -3.48
N HIS A 122 -11.30 -9.23 -3.95
CA HIS A 122 -9.93 -9.51 -3.51
C HIS A 122 -9.16 -10.34 -4.54
N THR A 123 -7.83 -10.17 -4.58
CA THR A 123 -6.92 -11.12 -5.22
C THR A 123 -6.56 -12.20 -4.20
N PHE A 124 -6.86 -13.45 -4.52
CA PHE A 124 -6.53 -14.59 -3.67
C PHE A 124 -5.18 -15.18 -4.06
N VAL A 125 -4.33 -15.42 -3.06
CA VAL A 125 -3.01 -16.05 -3.23
C VAL A 125 -2.81 -17.07 -2.13
N ASN A 126 -2.40 -18.28 -2.51
CA ASN A 126 -2.07 -19.37 -1.59
C ASN A 126 -0.92 -20.20 -2.15
N ASP A 127 -0.41 -21.13 -1.34
CA ASP A 127 0.63 -22.10 -1.72
C ASP A 127 1.87 -21.44 -2.36
N VAL A 128 2.28 -20.29 -1.80
CA VAL A 128 3.50 -19.58 -2.23
C VAL A 128 4.26 -19.07 -1.03
N GLU A 129 5.53 -19.44 -0.94
CA GLU A 129 6.40 -19.13 0.21
C GLU A 129 6.49 -17.63 0.53
N MET A 130 6.38 -16.77 -0.48
CA MET A 130 6.47 -15.32 -0.34
C MET A 130 5.35 -14.68 0.50
N ILE A 131 4.26 -15.40 0.79
CA ILE A 131 3.20 -14.94 1.71
C ILE A 131 3.78 -14.60 3.10
N LYS A 132 4.84 -15.28 3.53
CA LYS A 132 5.56 -15.00 4.79
C LYS A 132 6.10 -13.58 4.87
N GLY A 133 6.38 -12.94 3.74
CA GLY A 133 6.76 -11.53 3.67
C GLY A 133 5.68 -10.58 4.18
N LEU A 134 4.42 -10.99 4.22
CA LEU A 134 3.31 -10.26 4.85
C LEU A 134 3.16 -10.56 6.35
N GLY A 135 3.99 -11.42 6.93
CA GLY A 135 3.88 -11.85 8.32
C GLY A 135 2.99 -13.09 8.53
N LEU A 136 2.53 -13.73 7.45
CA LEU A 136 1.69 -14.93 7.50
C LEU A 136 2.57 -16.19 7.45
N TRP A 137 2.87 -16.75 8.61
CA TRP A 137 3.84 -17.85 8.77
C TRP A 137 3.22 -19.25 8.88
N GLU A 138 1.90 -19.32 9.00
CA GLU A 138 1.22 -20.59 9.18
C GLU A 138 1.40 -21.52 7.97
N PRO A 139 1.52 -22.84 8.19
CA PRO A 139 1.41 -23.80 7.10
C PRO A 139 0.12 -23.57 6.33
N GLU A 140 0.17 -23.62 5.01
CA GLU A 140 -0.99 -23.38 4.14
C GLU A 140 -1.59 -21.95 4.24
N ALA A 141 -0.79 -20.97 4.71
CA ALA A 141 -1.22 -19.57 4.74
C ALA A 141 -1.71 -19.11 3.37
N SER A 142 -2.77 -18.30 3.38
CA SER A 142 -3.30 -17.66 2.19
C SER A 142 -3.51 -16.16 2.45
N ALA A 143 -3.51 -15.37 1.40
CA ALA A 143 -3.77 -13.95 1.48
C ALA A 143 -4.95 -13.59 0.57
N ARG A 144 -5.94 -12.88 1.12
CA ARG A 144 -7.01 -12.22 0.38
C ARG A 144 -6.69 -10.73 0.29
N ILE A 145 -5.95 -10.34 -0.74
CA ILE A 145 -5.51 -8.95 -0.94
C ILE A 145 -6.71 -8.14 -1.43
N PRO A 146 -7.26 -7.20 -0.63
CA PRO A 146 -8.49 -6.50 -0.98
C PRO A 146 -8.35 -5.70 -2.27
N VAL A 147 -9.41 -5.68 -3.09
CA VAL A 147 -9.51 -4.83 -4.29
C VAL A 147 -10.59 -3.80 -4.09
N VAL A 148 -10.18 -2.54 -3.96
CA VAL A 148 -11.06 -1.38 -3.75
C VAL A 148 -11.30 -0.66 -5.08
N GLU A 149 -12.51 -0.11 -5.27
CA GLU A 149 -12.83 0.72 -6.45
C GLU A 149 -11.92 1.94 -6.51
N ASN A 150 -11.43 2.23 -7.69
CA ASN A 150 -10.67 3.44 -7.96
C ASN A 150 -11.61 4.57 -8.40
N HIS A 151 -11.48 5.74 -7.76
CA HIS A 151 -12.25 6.93 -8.10
C HIS A 151 -11.33 8.01 -8.69
N HIS A 152 -11.83 8.74 -9.70
CA HIS A 152 -11.11 9.89 -10.24
C HIS A 152 -11.11 11.08 -9.29
N ASP A 153 -12.19 11.24 -8.51
CA ASP A 153 -12.23 12.16 -7.38
C ASP A 153 -11.44 11.58 -6.21
N LEU A 154 -10.39 12.27 -5.80
CA LEU A 154 -9.45 11.78 -4.78
C LEU A 154 -10.05 11.81 -3.36
N ASP A 155 -11.02 12.68 -3.12
CA ASP A 155 -11.76 12.69 -1.86
C ASP A 155 -12.74 11.52 -1.79
N GLU A 156 -13.34 11.12 -2.93
CA GLU A 156 -14.13 9.90 -3.02
C GLU A 156 -13.25 8.66 -2.83
N LEU A 157 -12.07 8.63 -3.45
CA LEU A 157 -11.11 7.55 -3.28
C LEU A 157 -10.72 7.38 -1.81
N ALA A 158 -10.37 8.47 -1.13
CA ALA A 158 -10.01 8.43 0.28
C ALA A 158 -11.19 7.95 1.16
N ARG A 159 -12.43 8.34 0.83
CA ARG A 159 -13.64 7.85 1.53
C ARG A 159 -13.90 6.36 1.28
N ALA A 160 -13.73 5.89 0.05
CA ALA A 160 -13.90 4.48 -0.30
C ALA A 160 -12.88 3.60 0.44
N VAL A 161 -11.61 4.03 0.46
CA VAL A 161 -10.56 3.35 1.24
C VAL A 161 -10.89 3.37 2.73
N ALA A 162 -11.28 4.52 3.29
CA ALA A 162 -11.65 4.61 4.70
C ALA A 162 -12.85 3.71 5.05
N ALA A 163 -13.86 3.63 4.18
CA ALA A 163 -15.02 2.76 4.38
C ALA A 163 -14.61 1.28 4.38
N HIS A 164 -13.72 0.88 3.47
CA HIS A 164 -13.21 -0.49 3.41
C HIS A 164 -12.40 -0.86 4.66
N LEU A 165 -11.48 0.01 5.10
CA LEU A 165 -10.65 -0.21 6.29
C LEU A 165 -11.45 -0.27 7.61
N ASN A 166 -12.65 0.32 7.64
CA ASN A 166 -13.54 0.29 8.80
C ASN A 166 -14.67 -0.76 8.66
N SER A 167 -14.66 -1.57 7.62
CA SER A 167 -15.66 -2.64 7.43
C SER A 167 -15.36 -3.84 8.34
N GLU A 168 -16.40 -4.60 8.66
CA GLU A 168 -16.27 -5.84 9.45
C GLU A 168 -15.50 -6.93 8.70
N ASP A 169 -15.48 -6.86 7.37
CA ASP A 169 -14.79 -7.83 6.50
C ASP A 169 -13.31 -7.51 6.27
N PHE A 170 -12.80 -6.40 6.85
CA PHE A 170 -11.41 -6.01 6.67
C PHE A 170 -10.46 -6.93 7.42
N ASP A 171 -9.59 -7.63 6.68
CA ASP A 171 -8.58 -8.51 7.24
C ASP A 171 -7.30 -7.73 7.59
N LEU A 172 -7.11 -7.45 8.88
CA LEU A 172 -5.93 -6.77 9.42
C LEU A 172 -4.62 -7.54 9.21
N SER A 173 -4.67 -8.85 8.91
CA SER A 173 -3.47 -9.65 8.67
C SER A 173 -2.82 -9.37 7.31
N VAL A 174 -3.55 -8.75 6.38
CA VAL A 174 -3.03 -8.35 5.05
C VAL A 174 -2.70 -6.85 5.08
N PRO A 175 -1.43 -6.46 5.13
CA PRO A 175 -1.01 -5.08 5.35
C PRO A 175 -1.03 -4.24 4.06
N GLY A 176 -2.12 -4.30 3.30
CA GLY A 176 -2.26 -3.55 2.05
C GLY A 176 -3.61 -3.69 1.39
N ILE A 177 -3.85 -2.81 0.43
CA ILE A 177 -5.02 -2.81 -0.45
C ILE A 177 -4.58 -2.56 -1.89
N ASN A 178 -5.28 -3.15 -2.84
CA ASN A 178 -5.09 -2.89 -4.25
C ASN A 178 -6.23 -2.04 -4.81
N LEU A 179 -5.93 -0.99 -5.55
CA LEU A 179 -6.93 -0.20 -6.24
C LEU A 179 -7.16 -0.73 -7.64
N ARG A 180 -8.42 -0.90 -8.04
CA ARG A 180 -8.80 -1.36 -9.37
C ARG A 180 -8.15 -0.53 -10.48
N ASN A 181 -7.45 -1.18 -11.43
CA ASN A 181 -6.74 -0.52 -12.56
C ASN A 181 -5.72 0.55 -12.15
N HIS A 182 -5.17 0.53 -10.93
CA HIS A 182 -4.33 1.61 -10.46
C HIS A 182 -3.01 1.07 -9.89
N GLY A 183 -3.05 0.54 -8.69
CA GLY A 183 -1.86 0.06 -7.99
C GLY A 183 -2.13 -0.30 -6.54
N VAL A 184 -1.09 -0.63 -5.82
CA VAL A 184 -1.16 -1.15 -4.46
C VAL A 184 -0.67 -0.12 -3.43
N TYR A 185 -1.40 -0.03 -2.32
CA TYR A 185 -0.96 0.58 -1.07
C TYR A 185 -0.55 -0.51 -0.11
N ALA A 186 0.61 -0.34 0.53
CA ALA A 186 1.00 -1.18 1.65
C ALA A 186 1.51 -0.31 2.79
N TRP A 187 1.41 -0.83 4.00
CA TRP A 187 1.81 -0.15 5.21
C TRP A 187 2.57 -1.08 6.15
N GLY A 188 3.21 -0.49 7.14
CA GLY A 188 3.88 -1.19 8.22
C GLY A 188 4.06 -0.28 9.42
N THR A 189 4.48 -0.84 10.54
CA THR A 189 4.81 -0.09 11.75
C THR A 189 6.10 0.74 11.57
N THR A 190 6.93 0.35 10.59
CA THR A 190 8.16 1.03 10.21
C THR A 190 8.27 1.21 8.69
N PRO A 191 9.11 2.14 8.19
CA PRO A 191 9.40 2.27 6.76
C PRO A 191 9.93 0.98 6.14
N ALA A 192 10.83 0.27 6.83
CA ALA A 192 11.41 -0.99 6.36
C ALA A 192 10.33 -2.09 6.20
N GLU A 193 9.36 -2.12 7.11
CA GLU A 193 8.24 -3.06 7.04
C GLU A 193 7.30 -2.72 5.88
N ALA A 194 6.91 -1.46 5.70
CA ALA A 194 6.11 -1.02 4.57
C ALA A 194 6.79 -1.34 3.22
N ARG A 195 8.12 -1.15 3.14
CA ARG A 195 8.92 -1.52 1.97
C ARG A 195 8.87 -3.02 1.71
N ARG A 196 9.10 -3.86 2.71
CA ARG A 196 9.01 -5.32 2.60
C ARG A 196 7.63 -5.75 2.08
N HIS A 197 6.55 -5.14 2.58
CA HIS A 197 5.20 -5.46 2.14
C HIS A 197 4.96 -5.06 0.68
N ILE A 198 5.44 -3.90 0.22
CA ILE A 198 5.36 -3.52 -1.21
C ILE A 198 6.11 -4.53 -2.09
N GLU A 199 7.33 -4.92 -1.72
CA GLU A 199 8.13 -5.89 -2.47
C GLU A 199 7.44 -7.26 -2.49
N THR A 200 6.87 -7.68 -1.37
CA THR A 200 6.09 -8.91 -1.27
C THR A 200 4.86 -8.87 -2.16
N PHE A 201 4.05 -7.81 -2.10
CA PHE A 201 2.88 -7.64 -2.97
C PHE A 201 3.27 -7.63 -4.45
N GLY A 202 4.39 -7.00 -4.81
CA GLY A 202 4.89 -7.04 -6.18
C GLY A 202 5.08 -8.48 -6.67
N TYR A 203 5.77 -9.31 -5.88
CA TYR A 203 5.94 -10.74 -6.18
C TYR A 203 4.60 -11.49 -6.24
N LEU A 204 3.71 -11.30 -5.25
CA LEU A 204 2.45 -12.02 -5.16
C LEU A 204 1.50 -11.69 -6.32
N PHE A 205 1.44 -10.43 -6.76
CA PHE A 205 0.64 -10.04 -7.92
C PHE A 205 1.22 -10.59 -9.23
N GLU A 206 2.54 -10.57 -9.39
CA GLU A 206 3.20 -11.17 -10.55
C GLU A 206 2.95 -12.68 -10.59
N TYR A 207 3.14 -13.37 -9.47
CA TYR A 207 2.85 -14.79 -9.31
C TYR A 207 1.38 -15.10 -9.65
N SER A 208 0.43 -14.35 -9.06
CA SER A 208 -1.01 -14.54 -9.29
C SER A 208 -1.44 -14.28 -10.74
N TRP A 209 -0.72 -13.40 -11.45
CA TRP A 209 -1.02 -13.11 -12.85
C TRP A 209 -0.42 -14.13 -13.81
N LEU A 210 0.81 -14.58 -13.55
CA LEU A 210 1.57 -15.50 -14.43
C LEU A 210 1.29 -16.97 -14.16
N SER A 211 0.86 -17.33 -12.94
CA SER A 211 0.46 -18.71 -12.64
C SER A 211 -0.80 -19.07 -13.41
N PRO A 212 -0.84 -20.26 -14.05
CA PRO A 212 -2.08 -20.75 -14.62
C PRO A 212 -3.10 -20.83 -13.49
N MET A 213 -4.26 -20.18 -13.67
CA MET A 213 -5.34 -20.23 -12.69
C MET A 213 -5.67 -21.71 -12.42
N HIS A 214 -5.32 -22.19 -11.26
CA HIS A 214 -5.90 -23.41 -10.75
C HIS A 214 -7.35 -23.10 -10.42
N ASP A 215 -8.26 -23.45 -11.33
CA ASP A 215 -9.71 -23.27 -11.28
C ASP A 215 -10.39 -24.05 -10.13
N SER A 216 -9.73 -24.25 -8.99
CA SER A 216 -10.30 -25.04 -7.88
C SER A 216 -11.50 -24.35 -7.21
N GLU A 217 -11.59 -23.02 -7.21
CA GLU A 217 -12.81 -22.35 -6.72
C GLU A 217 -13.88 -22.16 -7.81
N SER A 218 -13.51 -22.01 -9.09
CA SER A 218 -14.48 -21.86 -10.16
C SER A 218 -15.16 -23.19 -10.55
N GLN A 219 -14.54 -24.34 -10.30
CA GLN A 219 -15.15 -25.66 -10.52
C GLN A 219 -16.15 -26.03 -9.42
N ALA A 220 -15.95 -25.59 -8.18
CA ALA A 220 -16.91 -25.83 -7.09
C ALA A 220 -18.25 -25.11 -7.32
N VAL A 221 -18.23 -23.92 -7.93
CA VAL A 221 -19.46 -23.16 -8.24
C VAL A 221 -20.20 -23.71 -9.47
N ARG A 222 -19.49 -24.32 -10.44
CA ARG A 222 -20.12 -24.94 -11.63
C ARG A 222 -20.68 -26.35 -11.40
N GLY A 223 -20.28 -27.00 -10.30
CA GLY A 223 -20.75 -28.36 -9.94
C GLY A 223 -22.15 -28.42 -9.34
N PHE A 224 -22.75 -27.29 -8.93
CA PHE A 224 -24.08 -27.25 -8.30
C PHE A 224 -25.23 -26.82 -9.28
N ALA A 225 -24.92 -26.64 -10.56
CA ALA A 225 -25.93 -26.32 -11.58
C ALA A 225 -26.10 -27.49 -12.58
N ARG A 226 -26.50 -28.65 -12.09
CA ARG A 226 -27.11 -29.75 -12.89
C ARG A 226 -28.23 -30.42 -12.11
#